data_950aa4c1d84274a7a6cfb04fad657c05
#
_entry.id   950aa4c1d84274a7a6cfb04fad657c05
#
_cell.length_a   1.000
_cell.length_b   1.000
_cell.length_c   1.000
_cell.angle_alpha   90.00
_cell.angle_beta   90.00
_cell.angle_gamma   90.00
#
_symmetry.space_group_name_H-M   'P 1'
#
loop_
_entity.id
_entity.type
_entity.pdbx_description
1 polymer ?
#
loop_
_entity_poly.entity_id
_entity_poly.type
_entity_poly.pdbx_seq_one_letter_code
_entity_poly.pdbx_strand_id
1 'polypeptide(L)'
;MICSNCNKSNHEYKDCKEPITSWGSILVNLSNFQNKKINHNNNINIRNRISNICPQNYKDLENLSDYMNNITFLLIQRRHSIAFMDFIRGKYKIDNIDQINSLFQYMNPDEIKSIDTKDFDDLWKEMWNNDSTRIKNTREYNMAKNKFNQLKSDNNLELNINFFINNVTSLYKTNEWGFPKGRKNHNETPLECALREFSEETNIKLSDIKLVSNINPIEENLLGTNGIPYRHIYYIAETSMENNLQIENNNEIGNLGFFNYNDSKNLIREYHTEKRIFYNIYICIILKYY
;
A
#
# COMPACT_ATOMS: atom_id res chain seq x y z
N MET A 1 15.08 -6.42 -26.04
CA MET A 1 14.00 -5.76 -25.27
C MET A 1 14.09 -6.25 -23.85
N ILE A 2 14.04 -5.37 -22.85
CA ILE A 2 14.12 -5.70 -21.41
C ILE A 2 12.70 -5.61 -20.84
N CYS A 3 12.26 -6.65 -20.16
CA CYS A 3 10.96 -6.69 -19.50
C CYS A 3 10.87 -5.64 -18.37
N SER A 4 9.88 -4.75 -18.40
CA SER A 4 9.70 -3.73 -17.37
C SER A 4 9.33 -4.32 -16.00
N ASN A 5 8.80 -5.54 -15.94
CA ASN A 5 8.46 -6.21 -14.69
C ASN A 5 9.68 -6.81 -13.99
N CYS A 6 10.48 -7.64 -14.67
CA CYS A 6 11.52 -8.45 -14.03
C CYS A 6 12.94 -8.09 -14.42
N ASN A 7 13.15 -7.11 -15.30
CA ASN A 7 14.44 -6.68 -15.88
C ASN A 7 15.19 -7.77 -16.67
N LYS A 8 14.57 -8.93 -16.94
CA LYS A 8 15.18 -9.97 -17.79
C LYS A 8 14.97 -9.63 -19.26
N SER A 9 15.90 -10.04 -20.10
CA SER A 9 15.79 -9.95 -21.56
C SER A 9 14.86 -11.04 -22.12
N ASN A 10 14.49 -10.90 -23.40
CA ASN A 10 13.80 -11.91 -24.23
C ASN A 10 12.30 -12.08 -24.03
N HIS A 11 11.62 -11.21 -23.28
CA HIS A 11 10.16 -11.17 -23.24
C HIS A 11 9.64 -9.76 -22.89
N GLU A 12 8.38 -9.48 -23.21
CA GLU A 12 7.67 -8.27 -22.82
C GLU A 12 6.94 -8.46 -21.49
N TYR A 13 6.46 -7.35 -20.90
CA TYR A 13 5.70 -7.37 -19.63
C TYR A 13 4.52 -8.36 -19.68
N LYS A 14 3.76 -8.39 -20.79
CA LYS A 14 2.58 -9.25 -20.96
C LYS A 14 2.88 -10.76 -20.93
N ASP A 15 4.13 -11.13 -21.28
CA ASP A 15 4.59 -12.51 -21.33
C ASP A 15 5.43 -12.88 -20.09
N CYS A 16 5.53 -11.97 -19.12
CA CYS A 16 6.31 -12.17 -17.92
C CYS A 16 5.65 -13.17 -16.98
N LYS A 17 6.40 -14.20 -16.58
CA LYS A 17 5.96 -15.23 -15.63
C LYS A 17 6.36 -14.94 -14.18
N GLU A 18 7.18 -13.91 -13.95
CA GLU A 18 7.55 -13.49 -12.61
C GLU A 18 6.39 -12.78 -11.91
N PRO A 19 6.35 -12.75 -10.57
CA PRO A 19 5.38 -11.97 -9.83
C PRO A 19 5.33 -10.52 -10.31
N ILE A 20 4.14 -9.91 -10.30
CA ILE A 20 4.00 -8.49 -10.62
C ILE A 20 4.78 -7.68 -9.59
N THR A 21 5.84 -7.01 -10.04
CA THR A 21 6.79 -6.35 -9.15
C THR A 21 6.51 -4.85 -9.07
N SER A 22 6.47 -4.34 -7.84
CA SER A 22 6.45 -2.91 -7.51
C SER A 22 7.69 -2.54 -6.71
N TRP A 23 8.18 -1.32 -6.91
CA TRP A 23 9.31 -0.76 -6.17
C TRP A 23 8.84 0.45 -5.39
N GLY A 24 9.26 0.54 -4.14
CA GLY A 24 8.86 1.60 -3.24
C GLY A 24 9.95 2.02 -2.28
N SER A 25 9.61 2.99 -1.44
CA SER A 25 10.50 3.50 -0.41
C SER A 25 9.82 3.46 0.95
N ILE A 26 10.57 3.02 1.96
CA ILE A 26 10.16 3.09 3.35
C ILE A 26 10.89 4.26 3.98
N LEU A 27 10.17 5.34 4.25
CA LEU A 27 10.71 6.51 4.92
C LEU A 27 10.53 6.37 6.42
N VAL A 28 11.65 6.48 7.13
CA VAL A 28 11.72 6.41 8.59
C VAL A 28 12.07 7.79 9.14
N ASN A 29 11.29 8.28 10.08
CA ASN A 29 11.58 9.52 10.78
C ASN A 29 12.25 9.21 12.13
N LEU A 30 13.45 9.78 12.30
CA LEU A 30 14.30 9.58 13.46
C LEU A 30 14.41 10.82 14.35
N SER A 31 13.61 11.88 14.13
CA SER A 31 13.70 13.16 14.87
C SER A 31 13.58 12.97 16.39
N ASN A 32 12.62 12.14 16.82
CA ASN A 32 12.41 11.87 18.25
C ASN A 32 13.48 10.95 18.85
N PHE A 33 14.17 10.19 18.00
CA PHE A 33 15.21 9.25 18.41
C PHE A 33 16.55 9.95 18.70
N GLN A 34 16.92 10.92 17.87
CA GLN A 34 18.17 11.67 18.00
C GLN A 34 18.18 12.63 19.20
N ASN A 35 17.01 13.09 19.64
CA ASN A 35 16.88 14.02 20.77
C ASN A 35 17.01 13.36 22.15
N LYS A 36 16.89 12.03 22.25
CA LYS A 36 17.19 11.31 23.49
C LYS A 36 18.66 10.91 23.48
N LYS A 37 19.51 11.67 24.21
CA LYS A 37 20.90 11.24 24.55
C LYS A 37 20.82 9.89 25.27
N ILE A 38 21.05 8.82 24.53
CA ILE A 38 21.08 7.47 25.09
C ILE A 38 22.42 7.34 25.85
N ASN A 39 22.37 7.02 27.16
CA ASN A 39 23.55 6.76 27.93
C ASN A 39 24.39 5.65 27.29
N HIS A 40 25.67 5.89 27.06
CA HIS A 40 26.62 5.00 26.37
C HIS A 40 26.60 3.55 26.90
N ASN A 41 26.33 3.38 28.21
CA ASN A 41 26.25 2.06 28.85
C ASN A 41 25.00 1.24 28.44
N ASN A 42 23.92 1.91 28.05
CA ASN A 42 22.73 1.23 27.55
C ASN A 42 22.92 0.72 26.12
N ASN A 43 23.74 1.39 25.31
CA ASN A 43 24.02 1.02 23.93
C ASN A 43 24.73 -0.34 23.80
N ILE A 44 25.69 -0.63 24.68
CA ILE A 44 26.40 -1.92 24.69
C ILE A 44 25.46 -3.06 25.04
N ASN A 45 24.56 -2.83 26.01
CA ASN A 45 23.55 -3.82 26.39
C ASN A 45 22.53 -4.10 25.27
N ILE A 46 22.15 -3.08 24.50
CA ILE A 46 21.23 -3.22 23.37
C ILE A 46 21.90 -3.99 22.22
N ARG A 47 23.15 -3.65 21.84
CA ARG A 47 23.90 -4.41 20.83
C ARG A 47 24.06 -5.89 21.19
N ASN A 48 24.42 -6.17 22.43
CA ASN A 48 24.57 -7.54 22.91
C ASN A 48 23.25 -8.30 22.95
N ARG A 49 22.14 -7.62 23.21
CA ARG A 49 20.80 -8.22 23.13
C ARG A 49 20.37 -8.47 21.69
N ILE A 50 20.60 -7.53 20.79
CA ILE A 50 20.21 -7.66 19.37
C ILE A 50 21.07 -8.69 18.65
N SER A 51 22.39 -8.79 18.94
CA SER A 51 23.26 -9.82 18.34
C SER A 51 22.86 -11.24 18.77
N ASN A 52 22.13 -11.39 19.88
CA ASN A 52 21.59 -12.65 20.38
C ASN A 52 20.12 -12.90 20.05
N ILE A 53 19.43 -11.92 19.43
CA ILE A 53 18.02 -12.08 19.01
C ILE A 53 18.01 -12.87 17.71
N CYS A 54 17.67 -14.15 17.81
CA CYS A 54 17.25 -14.93 16.67
C CYS A 54 15.98 -14.30 16.06
N PRO A 55 15.85 -14.13 14.73
CA PRO A 55 14.67 -13.52 14.09
C PRO A 55 13.34 -14.19 14.42
N GLN A 56 13.32 -15.30 15.12
CA GLN A 56 12.16 -16.06 15.54
C GLN A 56 11.61 -15.69 16.93
N ASN A 57 12.29 -14.83 17.70
CA ASN A 57 11.86 -14.49 19.06
C ASN A 57 11.29 -13.06 19.13
N TYR A 58 10.01 -12.92 18.77
CA TYR A 58 9.27 -11.65 18.80
C TYR A 58 9.05 -11.09 20.21
N LYS A 59 9.14 -11.92 21.27
CA LYS A 59 8.89 -11.50 22.67
C LYS A 59 9.99 -10.60 23.25
N ASP A 60 11.21 -10.69 22.72
CA ASP A 60 12.33 -9.88 23.24
C ASP A 60 12.25 -8.42 22.78
N LEU A 61 11.41 -8.11 21.78
CA LEU A 61 11.17 -6.75 21.30
C LEU A 61 10.15 -5.97 22.13
N GLU A 62 9.28 -6.61 22.88
CA GLU A 62 8.34 -5.93 23.77
C GLU A 62 9.12 -5.13 24.85
N ASN A 63 10.32 -5.59 25.22
CA ASN A 63 11.22 -4.89 26.12
C ASN A 63 11.94 -3.67 25.50
N LEU A 64 11.81 -3.49 24.18
CA LEU A 64 12.33 -2.34 23.41
C LEU A 64 11.23 -1.32 23.07
N SER A 65 10.03 -1.46 23.67
CA SER A 65 8.85 -0.65 23.38
C SER A 65 9.09 0.86 23.43
N ASP A 66 9.89 1.34 24.36
CA ASP A 66 10.20 2.76 24.49
C ASP A 66 11.03 3.30 23.33
N TYR A 67 11.84 2.44 22.69
CA TYR A 67 12.59 2.79 21.48
C TYR A 67 11.72 2.72 20.23
N MET A 68 10.81 1.76 20.19
CA MET A 68 9.89 1.58 19.04
C MET A 68 8.94 2.76 18.87
N ASN A 69 8.55 3.41 19.97
CA ASN A 69 7.67 4.57 19.95
C ASN A 69 8.34 5.87 19.44
N ASN A 70 9.68 5.91 19.39
CA ASN A 70 10.41 7.08 18.93
C ASN A 70 10.78 7.05 17.44
N ILE A 71 10.55 5.93 16.78
CA ILE A 71 10.73 5.73 15.32
C ILE A 71 9.36 5.73 14.69
N THR A 72 9.16 6.58 13.70
CA THR A 72 7.91 6.61 12.94
C THR A 72 8.15 6.32 11.46
N PHE A 73 7.15 5.69 10.83
CA PHE A 73 7.15 5.29 9.43
C PHE A 73 6.14 6.10 8.66
N LEU A 74 6.53 6.59 7.49
CA LEU A 74 5.58 7.22 6.58
C LEU A 74 4.72 6.14 5.94
N LEU A 75 3.41 6.26 6.12
CA LEU A 75 2.42 5.48 5.40
C LEU A 75 1.54 6.40 4.57
N ILE A 76 1.05 5.86 3.47
CA ILE A 76 0.04 6.46 2.62
C ILE A 76 -1.25 5.65 2.69
N GLN A 77 -2.39 6.32 2.57
CA GLN A 77 -3.70 5.70 2.46
C GLN A 77 -4.24 5.88 1.05
N ARG A 78 -4.71 4.81 0.44
CA ARG A 78 -5.38 4.90 -0.87
C ARG A 78 -6.62 5.79 -0.78
N ARG A 79 -6.88 6.57 -1.83
CA ARG A 79 -8.11 7.36 -1.94
C ARG A 79 -9.35 6.45 -2.03
N HIS A 80 -9.25 5.39 -2.82
CA HIS A 80 -10.26 4.36 -2.95
C HIS A 80 -9.67 2.99 -2.62
N SER A 81 -10.49 2.10 -2.05
CA SER A 81 -10.08 0.73 -1.83
C SER A 81 -9.84 0.00 -3.17
N ILE A 82 -8.94 -0.98 -3.16
CA ILE A 82 -8.72 -1.83 -4.33
C ILE A 82 -10.03 -2.50 -4.75
N ALA A 83 -10.84 -2.91 -3.78
CA ALA A 83 -12.12 -3.56 -4.00
C ALA A 83 -13.13 -2.64 -4.72
N PHE A 84 -13.24 -1.38 -4.29
CA PHE A 84 -14.08 -0.38 -4.97
C PHE A 84 -13.60 -0.14 -6.41
N MET A 85 -12.30 0.07 -6.58
CA MET A 85 -11.70 0.26 -7.91
C MET A 85 -11.97 -0.94 -8.84
N ASP A 86 -11.83 -2.16 -8.34
CA ASP A 86 -12.06 -3.37 -9.13
C ASP A 86 -13.55 -3.58 -9.43
N PHE A 87 -14.44 -3.21 -8.50
CA PHE A 87 -15.88 -3.25 -8.72
C PHE A 87 -16.31 -2.25 -9.80
N ILE A 88 -15.96 -0.98 -9.66
CA ILE A 88 -16.32 0.07 -10.63
C ILE A 88 -15.73 -0.23 -12.02
N ARG A 89 -14.52 -0.82 -12.10
CA ARG A 89 -13.89 -1.24 -13.36
C ARG A 89 -14.44 -2.54 -13.94
N GLY A 90 -15.42 -3.17 -13.27
CA GLY A 90 -16.04 -4.41 -13.73
C GLY A 90 -15.12 -5.63 -13.75
N LYS A 91 -14.10 -5.67 -12.86
CA LYS A 91 -13.14 -6.77 -12.76
C LYS A 91 -13.68 -7.93 -11.92
N TYR A 92 -14.86 -8.35 -12.23
CA TYR A 92 -15.53 -9.51 -11.64
C TYR A 92 -16.34 -10.25 -12.69
N LYS A 93 -16.69 -11.50 -12.41
CA LYS A 93 -17.67 -12.24 -13.18
C LYS A 93 -19.04 -11.96 -12.58
N ILE A 94 -20.01 -11.63 -13.46
CA ILE A 94 -21.34 -11.17 -13.01
C ILE A 94 -22.14 -12.28 -12.31
N ASP A 95 -21.89 -13.53 -12.67
CA ASP A 95 -22.50 -14.73 -12.11
C ASP A 95 -21.75 -15.28 -10.87
N ASN A 96 -20.66 -14.65 -10.47
CA ASN A 96 -19.86 -15.09 -9.31
C ASN A 96 -20.21 -14.26 -8.06
N ILE A 97 -21.24 -14.72 -7.35
CA ILE A 97 -21.75 -14.09 -6.13
C ILE A 97 -20.64 -13.94 -5.07
N ASP A 98 -19.82 -14.98 -4.86
CA ASP A 98 -18.76 -14.97 -3.86
C ASP A 98 -17.69 -13.91 -4.15
N GLN A 99 -17.36 -13.74 -5.43
CA GLN A 99 -16.41 -12.70 -5.84
C GLN A 99 -16.96 -11.29 -5.56
N ILE A 100 -18.24 -11.06 -5.87
CA ILE A 100 -18.88 -9.75 -5.65
C ILE A 100 -19.03 -9.50 -4.13
N ASN A 101 -19.47 -10.50 -3.37
CA ASN A 101 -19.52 -10.42 -1.91
C ASN A 101 -18.16 -10.03 -1.32
N SER A 102 -17.08 -10.68 -1.76
CA SER A 102 -15.74 -10.35 -1.30
C SER A 102 -15.37 -8.90 -1.61
N LEU A 103 -15.69 -8.38 -2.80
CA LEU A 103 -15.45 -6.97 -3.13
C LEU A 103 -16.18 -6.05 -2.15
N PHE A 104 -17.47 -6.28 -1.86
CA PHE A 104 -18.23 -5.47 -0.91
C PHE A 104 -17.69 -5.58 0.53
N GLN A 105 -17.24 -6.75 0.96
CA GLN A 105 -16.60 -6.94 2.27
C GLN A 105 -15.31 -6.13 2.43
N TYR A 106 -14.55 -5.95 1.34
CA TYR A 106 -13.26 -5.25 1.37
C TYR A 106 -13.36 -3.74 1.10
N MET A 107 -14.52 -3.22 0.66
CA MET A 107 -14.82 -1.79 0.59
C MET A 107 -15.02 -1.21 1.98
N ASN A 108 -14.83 0.10 2.14
CA ASN A 108 -15.27 0.81 3.33
C ASN A 108 -16.78 1.15 3.24
N PRO A 109 -17.46 1.49 4.36
CA PRO A 109 -18.89 1.81 4.36
C PRO A 109 -19.28 3.01 3.49
N ASP A 110 -18.41 4.02 3.35
CA ASP A 110 -18.70 5.21 2.53
C ASP A 110 -18.67 4.87 1.04
N GLU A 111 -17.81 3.96 0.61
CA GLU A 111 -17.77 3.45 -0.76
C GLU A 111 -19.04 2.65 -1.10
N ILE A 112 -19.50 1.79 -0.20
CA ILE A 112 -20.75 1.04 -0.35
C ILE A 112 -21.93 2.01 -0.46
N LYS A 113 -21.98 3.03 0.40
CA LYS A 113 -22.98 4.09 0.35
C LYS A 113 -22.93 4.88 -0.97
N SER A 114 -21.73 5.14 -1.49
CA SER A 114 -21.58 5.81 -2.79
C SER A 114 -22.17 4.96 -3.93
N ILE A 115 -21.96 3.64 -3.90
CA ILE A 115 -22.55 2.71 -4.89
C ILE A 115 -24.08 2.70 -4.82
N ASP A 116 -24.65 2.81 -3.62
CA ASP A 116 -26.10 2.87 -3.40
C ASP A 116 -26.73 4.15 -3.99
N THR A 117 -26.08 5.28 -3.76
CA THR A 117 -26.68 6.61 -3.97
C THR A 117 -26.35 7.26 -5.30
N LYS A 118 -25.27 6.85 -5.98
CA LYS A 118 -24.77 7.46 -7.22
C LYS A 118 -25.05 6.58 -8.44
N ASP A 119 -25.09 7.22 -9.60
CA ASP A 119 -25.08 6.49 -10.85
C ASP A 119 -23.63 6.06 -11.24
N PHE A 120 -23.54 5.19 -12.26
CA PHE A 120 -22.25 4.67 -12.70
C PHE A 120 -21.31 5.75 -13.20
N ASP A 121 -21.83 6.76 -13.89
CA ASP A 121 -21.02 7.79 -14.52
C ASP A 121 -20.38 8.69 -13.47
N ASP A 122 -21.07 8.97 -12.38
CA ASP A 122 -20.55 9.73 -11.24
C ASP A 122 -19.53 8.92 -10.44
N LEU A 123 -19.79 7.63 -10.20
CA LEU A 123 -18.82 6.71 -9.57
C LEU A 123 -17.53 6.59 -10.41
N TRP A 124 -17.67 6.48 -11.74
CA TRP A 124 -16.54 6.42 -12.65
C TRP A 124 -15.69 7.69 -12.63
N LYS A 125 -16.34 8.88 -12.63
CA LYS A 125 -15.65 10.17 -12.52
C LYS A 125 -14.94 10.32 -11.18
N GLU A 126 -15.62 9.97 -10.08
CA GLU A 126 -15.08 10.02 -8.74
C GLU A 126 -13.83 9.12 -8.58
N MET A 127 -13.91 7.88 -9.06
CA MET A 127 -12.81 6.92 -9.05
C MET A 127 -11.54 7.49 -9.72
N TRP A 128 -11.70 8.28 -10.77
CA TRP A 128 -10.59 8.94 -11.46
C TRP A 128 -10.33 10.38 -10.98
N ASN A 129 -10.93 10.79 -9.85
CA ASN A 129 -10.81 12.14 -9.29
C ASN A 129 -11.07 13.24 -10.33
N ASN A 130 -12.06 13.04 -11.21
CA ASN A 130 -12.40 13.93 -12.33
C ASN A 130 -11.24 14.17 -13.34
N ASP A 131 -10.23 13.32 -13.37
CA ASP A 131 -9.17 13.39 -14.38
C ASP A 131 -9.74 13.11 -15.78
N SER A 132 -9.89 14.18 -16.57
CA SER A 132 -10.48 14.12 -17.90
C SER A 132 -9.74 13.19 -18.87
N THR A 133 -8.47 12.88 -18.64
CA THR A 133 -7.68 11.99 -19.49
C THR A 133 -8.02 10.52 -19.23
N ARG A 134 -8.40 10.18 -18.00
CA ARG A 134 -8.78 8.83 -17.55
C ARG A 134 -10.28 8.53 -17.70
N ILE A 135 -11.13 9.58 -17.65
CA ILE A 135 -12.60 9.47 -17.74
C ILE A 135 -13.07 9.11 -19.17
N LYS A 136 -12.25 9.29 -20.21
CA LYS A 136 -12.62 9.08 -21.60
C LYS A 136 -13.30 7.72 -21.82
N ASN A 137 -14.39 7.77 -22.57
CA ASN A 137 -15.20 6.61 -22.94
C ASN A 137 -14.35 5.56 -23.67
N THR A 138 -13.87 4.59 -22.92
CA THR A 138 -13.02 3.52 -23.38
C THR A 138 -13.82 2.22 -23.46
N ARG A 139 -13.25 1.20 -24.09
CA ARG A 139 -13.83 -0.16 -24.06
C ARG A 139 -14.04 -0.64 -22.62
N GLU A 140 -13.11 -0.34 -21.70
CA GLU A 140 -13.22 -0.68 -20.27
C GLU A 140 -14.44 -0.02 -19.63
N TYR A 141 -14.64 1.29 -19.84
CA TYR A 141 -15.81 2.03 -19.34
C TYR A 141 -17.13 1.38 -19.79
N ASN A 142 -17.28 1.10 -21.10
CA ASN A 142 -18.51 0.53 -21.63
C ASN A 142 -18.80 -0.89 -21.07
N MET A 143 -17.76 -1.72 -20.94
CA MET A 143 -17.90 -3.05 -20.36
C MET A 143 -18.26 -2.97 -18.86
N ALA A 144 -17.63 -2.09 -18.11
CA ALA A 144 -17.90 -1.90 -16.69
C ALA A 144 -19.30 -1.35 -16.45
N LYS A 145 -19.73 -0.33 -17.23
CA LYS A 145 -21.08 0.25 -17.16
C LYS A 145 -22.16 -0.80 -17.45
N ASN A 146 -21.96 -1.63 -18.45
CA ASN A 146 -22.91 -2.70 -18.78
C ASN A 146 -23.05 -3.70 -17.62
N LYS A 147 -21.94 -4.14 -17.01
CA LYS A 147 -21.99 -5.04 -15.85
C LYS A 147 -22.66 -4.40 -14.64
N PHE A 148 -22.36 -3.15 -14.34
CA PHE A 148 -22.97 -2.42 -13.25
C PHE A 148 -24.49 -2.27 -13.43
N ASN A 149 -24.93 -1.87 -14.64
CA ASN A 149 -26.34 -1.71 -14.95
C ASN A 149 -27.08 -3.06 -14.93
N GLN A 150 -26.42 -4.14 -15.36
CA GLN A 150 -27.00 -5.48 -15.29
C GLN A 150 -27.22 -5.88 -13.83
N LEU A 151 -26.25 -5.71 -12.91
CA LEU A 151 -26.45 -5.97 -11.49
C LEU A 151 -27.54 -5.06 -10.88
N LYS A 152 -27.68 -3.82 -11.37
CA LYS A 152 -28.69 -2.88 -10.85
C LYS A 152 -30.11 -3.22 -11.29
N SER A 153 -30.28 -3.82 -12.49
CA SER A 153 -31.57 -4.19 -13.09
C SER A 153 -31.93 -5.67 -12.94
N ASP A 154 -31.06 -6.49 -12.34
CA ASP A 154 -31.28 -7.93 -12.23
C ASP A 154 -32.45 -8.21 -11.28
N ASN A 155 -33.43 -9.00 -11.76
CA ASN A 155 -34.57 -9.44 -10.96
C ASN A 155 -34.22 -10.65 -10.07
N ASN A 156 -33.05 -11.24 -10.22
CA ASN A 156 -32.56 -12.26 -9.31
C ASN A 156 -32.10 -11.60 -8.03
N LEU A 157 -32.79 -11.90 -6.93
CA LEU A 157 -32.55 -11.29 -5.61
C LEU A 157 -31.08 -11.42 -5.14
N GLU A 158 -30.38 -12.51 -5.52
CA GLU A 158 -29.00 -12.77 -5.11
C GLU A 158 -27.94 -12.12 -6.01
N LEU A 159 -28.32 -11.71 -7.23
CA LEU A 159 -27.44 -11.02 -8.19
C LEU A 159 -27.72 -9.53 -8.29
N ASN A 160 -28.69 -9.01 -7.54
CA ASN A 160 -29.00 -7.58 -7.53
C ASN A 160 -28.02 -6.83 -6.64
N ILE A 161 -27.58 -5.66 -7.09
CA ILE A 161 -26.64 -4.81 -6.32
C ILE A 161 -27.18 -4.45 -4.93
N ASN A 162 -28.50 -4.25 -4.79
CA ASN A 162 -29.13 -3.95 -3.50
C ASN A 162 -29.02 -5.12 -2.51
N PHE A 163 -28.93 -6.36 -3.00
CA PHE A 163 -28.67 -7.49 -2.11
C PHE A 163 -27.32 -7.35 -1.43
N PHE A 164 -26.26 -7.03 -2.19
CA PHE A 164 -24.92 -6.86 -1.63
C PHE A 164 -24.84 -5.67 -0.67
N ILE A 165 -25.46 -4.53 -1.04
CA ILE A 165 -25.51 -3.32 -0.20
C ILE A 165 -26.17 -3.61 1.17
N ASN A 166 -27.26 -4.37 1.18
CA ASN A 166 -28.06 -4.58 2.39
C ASN A 166 -27.59 -5.76 3.25
N ASN A 167 -26.89 -6.74 2.68
CA ASN A 167 -26.55 -7.99 3.37
C ASN A 167 -25.05 -8.19 3.62
N VAL A 168 -24.19 -7.40 2.99
CA VAL A 168 -22.74 -7.52 3.16
C VAL A 168 -22.24 -6.50 4.16
N THR A 169 -21.56 -6.98 5.21
CA THR A 169 -20.90 -6.11 6.19
C THR A 169 -19.45 -5.89 5.78
N SER A 170 -19.05 -4.63 5.70
CA SER A 170 -17.65 -4.26 5.47
C SER A 170 -16.75 -4.75 6.62
N LEU A 171 -15.62 -5.34 6.27
CA LEU A 171 -14.59 -5.76 7.22
C LEU A 171 -13.69 -4.60 7.66
N TYR A 172 -13.66 -3.51 6.89
CA TYR A 172 -12.71 -2.41 7.09
C TYR A 172 -13.42 -1.05 7.12
N LYS A 173 -13.08 -0.25 8.12
CA LYS A 173 -13.62 1.11 8.26
C LYS A 173 -12.95 2.12 7.34
N THR A 174 -11.74 1.84 6.87
CA THR A 174 -10.92 2.76 6.06
C THR A 174 -10.27 2.02 4.89
N ASN A 175 -9.83 2.79 3.91
CA ASN A 175 -9.08 2.26 2.76
C ASN A 175 -7.69 1.77 3.18
N GLU A 176 -7.03 1.05 2.28
CA GLU A 176 -5.73 0.43 2.53
C GLU A 176 -4.68 1.48 2.86
N TRP A 177 -3.91 1.21 3.93
CA TRP A 177 -2.67 1.86 4.26
C TRP A 177 -1.48 0.99 3.87
N GLY A 178 -0.39 1.61 3.44
CA GLY A 178 0.83 0.91 3.08
C GLY A 178 1.97 1.87 2.79
N PHE A 179 3.10 1.32 2.37
CA PHE A 179 4.25 2.13 1.93
C PHE A 179 4.06 2.62 0.49
N PRO A 180 4.55 3.82 0.15
CA PRO A 180 4.55 4.33 -1.22
C PRO A 180 5.33 3.39 -2.15
N LYS A 181 4.69 2.98 -3.25
CA LYS A 181 5.26 2.06 -4.24
C LYS A 181 4.46 2.01 -5.52
N GLY A 182 5.14 1.76 -6.61
CA GLY A 182 4.47 1.55 -7.89
C GLY A 182 5.27 0.71 -8.88
N ARG A 183 4.78 0.66 -10.10
CA ARG A 183 5.35 -0.14 -11.17
C ARG A 183 6.38 0.65 -11.94
N LYS A 184 7.42 -0.07 -12.37
CA LYS A 184 8.50 0.51 -13.15
C LYS A 184 8.05 0.91 -14.56
N ASN A 185 8.41 2.11 -14.96
CA ASN A 185 8.28 2.57 -16.33
C ASN A 185 9.33 1.91 -17.25
N HIS A 186 9.11 2.00 -18.56
CA HIS A 186 10.10 1.54 -19.52
C HIS A 186 11.39 2.37 -19.38
N ASN A 187 12.54 1.73 -19.40
CA ASN A 187 13.86 2.35 -19.24
C ASN A 187 14.17 2.98 -17.86
N GLU A 188 13.37 2.72 -16.86
CA GLU A 188 13.58 3.17 -15.48
C GLU A 188 14.34 2.10 -14.69
N THR A 189 15.27 2.48 -13.84
CA THR A 189 15.90 1.55 -12.88
C THR A 189 14.96 1.28 -11.69
N PRO A 190 15.14 0.19 -10.94
CA PRO A 190 14.37 -0.08 -9.73
C PRO A 190 14.38 1.06 -8.69
N LEU A 191 15.56 1.68 -8.47
CA LEU A 191 15.68 2.78 -7.51
C LEU A 191 15.00 4.06 -8.02
N GLU A 192 15.17 4.40 -9.31
CA GLU A 192 14.47 5.54 -9.91
C GLU A 192 12.96 5.39 -9.80
N CYS A 193 12.43 4.19 -10.06
CA CYS A 193 11.01 3.90 -9.86
C CYS A 193 10.58 4.14 -8.41
N ALA A 194 11.30 3.58 -7.45
CA ALA A 194 10.95 3.73 -6.03
C ALA A 194 10.94 5.20 -5.58
N LEU A 195 11.91 6.00 -6.05
CA LEU A 195 12.00 7.43 -5.72
C LEU A 195 10.95 8.27 -6.44
N ARG A 196 10.63 7.96 -7.70
CA ARG A 196 9.56 8.64 -8.45
C ARG A 196 8.21 8.38 -7.78
N GLU A 197 7.84 7.11 -7.55
CA GLU A 197 6.58 6.73 -6.90
C GLU A 197 6.47 7.36 -5.51
N PHE A 198 7.58 7.34 -4.74
CA PHE A 198 7.63 8.01 -3.45
C PHE A 198 7.28 9.50 -3.56
N SER A 199 7.92 10.22 -4.50
CA SER A 199 7.67 11.65 -4.70
C SER A 199 6.25 11.93 -5.20
N GLU A 200 5.73 11.12 -6.14
CA GLU A 200 4.40 11.26 -6.71
C GLU A 200 3.29 10.98 -5.67
N GLU A 201 3.46 9.96 -4.85
CA GLU A 201 2.44 9.55 -3.86
C GLU A 201 2.49 10.38 -2.57
N THR A 202 3.66 10.97 -2.20
CA THR A 202 3.82 11.69 -0.93
C THR A 202 4.00 13.20 -1.06
N ASN A 203 4.36 13.67 -2.25
CA ASN A 203 4.78 15.06 -2.53
C ASN A 203 5.98 15.54 -1.69
N ILE A 204 6.74 14.61 -1.08
CA ILE A 204 7.97 14.92 -0.35
C ILE A 204 9.12 15.06 -1.35
N LYS A 205 9.91 16.13 -1.20
CA LYS A 205 11.08 16.35 -2.05
C LYS A 205 12.18 15.33 -1.73
N LEU A 206 12.82 14.80 -2.76
CA LEU A 206 13.92 13.85 -2.59
C LEU A 206 15.14 14.45 -1.87
N SER A 207 15.27 15.79 -1.85
CA SER A 207 16.28 16.49 -1.06
C SER A 207 16.09 16.37 0.46
N ASP A 208 14.87 16.06 0.91
CA ASP A 208 14.49 16.03 2.31
C ASP A 208 14.61 14.63 2.92
N ILE A 209 15.02 13.67 2.10
CA ILE A 209 15.25 12.30 2.51
C ILE A 209 16.67 11.84 2.20
N LYS A 210 17.16 10.88 2.97
CA LYS A 210 18.48 10.29 2.77
C LYS A 210 18.36 8.78 2.65
N LEU A 211 18.76 8.24 1.50
CA LEU A 211 18.80 6.80 1.28
C LEU A 211 19.82 6.13 2.22
N VAL A 212 19.42 4.99 2.75
CA VAL A 212 20.28 4.14 3.57
C VAL A 212 21.04 3.17 2.66
N SER A 213 22.28 3.50 2.30
CA SER A 213 23.06 2.82 1.28
C SER A 213 23.60 1.43 1.67
N ASN A 214 23.70 1.14 2.98
CA ASN A 214 24.35 -0.08 3.47
C ASN A 214 23.37 -1.22 3.78
N ILE A 215 22.10 -1.07 3.37
CA ILE A 215 21.06 -2.06 3.58
C ILE A 215 20.52 -2.47 2.20
N ASN A 216 20.46 -3.77 1.95
CA ASN A 216 19.83 -4.31 0.76
C ASN A 216 18.32 -3.96 0.79
N PRO A 217 17.70 -3.71 -0.38
CA PRO A 217 16.27 -3.52 -0.45
C PRO A 217 15.52 -4.71 0.19
N ILE A 218 14.43 -4.41 0.88
CA ILE A 218 13.60 -5.42 1.53
C ILE A 218 12.58 -5.94 0.52
N GLU A 219 12.51 -7.25 0.37
CA GLU A 219 11.58 -7.91 -0.54
C GLU A 219 10.42 -8.53 0.23
N GLU A 220 9.21 -8.33 -0.30
CA GLU A 220 7.99 -8.95 0.14
C GLU A 220 7.32 -9.68 -1.02
N ASN A 221 7.00 -10.95 -0.82
CA ASN A 221 6.23 -11.76 -1.76
C ASN A 221 4.86 -12.07 -1.18
N LEU A 222 3.81 -11.78 -1.94
CA LEU A 222 2.43 -12.00 -1.50
C LEU A 222 1.57 -12.54 -2.65
N LEU A 223 0.50 -13.24 -2.27
CA LEU A 223 -0.56 -13.64 -3.17
C LEU A 223 -1.70 -12.64 -3.01
N GLY A 224 -2.07 -11.94 -4.08
CA GLY A 224 -3.21 -11.02 -4.06
C GLY A 224 -4.53 -11.76 -3.86
N THR A 225 -5.55 -11.05 -3.42
CA THR A 225 -6.93 -11.58 -3.29
C THR A 225 -7.51 -12.06 -4.62
N ASN A 226 -6.93 -11.60 -5.72
CA ASN A 226 -7.24 -12.04 -7.10
C ASN A 226 -6.45 -13.29 -7.54
N GLY A 227 -5.68 -13.92 -6.64
CA GLY A 227 -4.84 -15.09 -6.94
C GLY A 227 -3.57 -14.80 -7.74
N ILE A 228 -3.24 -13.54 -7.99
CA ILE A 228 -2.04 -13.13 -8.72
C ILE A 228 -0.87 -12.97 -7.73
N PRO A 229 0.32 -13.53 -8.03
CA PRO A 229 1.50 -13.32 -7.21
C PRO A 229 2.07 -11.91 -7.44
N TYR A 230 2.37 -11.23 -6.35
CA TYR A 230 2.99 -9.90 -6.31
C TYR A 230 4.31 -9.96 -5.57
N ARG A 231 5.23 -9.07 -5.94
CA ARG A 231 6.50 -8.82 -5.26
C ARG A 231 6.67 -7.32 -5.04
N HIS A 232 6.89 -6.93 -3.80
CA HIS A 232 7.22 -5.55 -3.46
C HIS A 232 8.68 -5.48 -3.01
N ILE A 233 9.41 -4.50 -3.50
CA ILE A 233 10.81 -4.27 -3.17
C ILE A 233 10.95 -2.84 -2.67
N TYR A 234 11.44 -2.69 -1.43
CA TYR A 234 11.50 -1.39 -0.76
C TYR A 234 12.94 -0.99 -0.45
N TYR A 235 13.29 0.23 -0.83
CA TYR A 235 14.49 0.93 -0.39
C TYR A 235 14.20 1.67 0.90
N ILE A 236 15.16 1.70 1.83
CA ILE A 236 15.01 2.41 3.10
C ILE A 236 15.57 3.81 2.95
N ALA A 237 14.80 4.80 3.40
CA ALA A 237 15.23 6.18 3.51
C ALA A 237 14.96 6.71 4.93
N GLU A 238 15.75 7.68 5.36
CA GLU A 238 15.63 8.35 6.64
C GLU A 238 15.36 9.83 6.45
N THR A 239 14.66 10.42 7.41
CA THR A 239 14.43 11.87 7.48
C THR A 239 14.40 12.35 8.93
N SER A 240 14.61 13.64 9.10
CA SER A 240 14.38 14.36 10.37
C SER A 240 13.35 15.48 10.21
N MET A 241 12.51 15.40 9.19
CA MET A 241 11.46 16.39 8.93
C MET A 241 10.47 16.47 10.09
N GLU A 242 10.01 17.68 10.40
CA GLU A 242 8.83 17.86 11.25
C GLU A 242 7.57 17.38 10.52
N ASN A 243 6.54 16.96 11.28
CA ASN A 243 5.31 16.32 10.75
C ASN A 243 4.38 17.28 9.97
N ASN A 244 4.90 18.23 9.21
CA ASN A 244 4.11 19.14 8.38
C ASN A 244 3.88 18.56 6.99
N LEU A 245 3.22 17.40 6.94
CA LEU A 245 2.86 16.77 5.68
C LEU A 245 1.60 17.44 5.10
N GLN A 246 1.68 17.86 3.83
CA GLN A 246 0.53 18.37 3.10
C GLN A 246 0.17 17.40 1.97
N ILE A 247 -1.10 17.03 1.94
CA ILE A 247 -1.65 16.26 0.82
C ILE A 247 -2.08 17.27 -0.24
N GLU A 248 -1.30 17.41 -1.29
CA GLU A 248 -1.77 18.06 -2.49
C GLU A 248 -2.69 17.11 -3.26
N ASN A 249 -3.54 17.66 -4.14
CA ASN A 249 -4.57 16.95 -4.91
C ASN A 249 -3.99 15.72 -5.65
N ASN A 250 -3.84 14.61 -4.94
CA ASN A 250 -3.33 13.36 -5.49
C ASN A 250 -4.52 12.48 -5.90
N ASN A 251 -4.49 11.94 -7.12
CA ASN A 251 -5.59 11.13 -7.66
C ASN A 251 -5.67 9.74 -7.01
N GLU A 252 -4.57 9.25 -6.45
CA GLU A 252 -4.47 7.88 -5.93
C GLU A 252 -4.41 7.83 -4.40
N ILE A 253 -3.88 8.89 -3.78
CA ILE A 253 -3.66 8.96 -2.33
C ILE A 253 -4.69 9.87 -1.67
N GLY A 254 -5.36 9.35 -0.66
CA GLY A 254 -6.36 10.07 0.13
C GLY A 254 -5.81 10.65 1.42
N ASN A 255 -4.78 10.02 2.01
CA ASN A 255 -4.15 10.48 3.23
C ASN A 255 -2.71 10.00 3.33
N LEU A 256 -1.89 10.64 4.16
CA LEU A 256 -0.54 10.21 4.52
C LEU A 256 -0.17 10.70 5.92
N GLY A 257 0.76 10.00 6.57
CA GLY A 257 1.19 10.38 7.91
C GLY A 257 2.36 9.53 8.41
N PHE A 258 3.00 10.04 9.45
CA PHE A 258 4.01 9.29 10.19
C PHE A 258 3.37 8.59 11.39
N PHE A 259 3.57 7.28 11.48
CA PHE A 259 2.99 6.42 12.52
C PHE A 259 4.09 5.62 13.21
N ASN A 260 3.97 5.43 14.51
CA ASN A 260 4.85 4.53 15.24
C ASN A 260 4.61 3.06 14.83
N TYR A 261 5.42 2.15 15.32
CA TYR A 261 5.34 0.73 14.97
C TYR A 261 3.95 0.14 15.23
N ASN A 262 3.38 0.39 16.42
CA ASN A 262 2.11 -0.22 16.80
C ASN A 262 0.94 0.33 15.98
N ASP A 263 0.90 1.64 15.75
CA ASP A 263 -0.11 2.29 14.93
C ASP A 263 0.00 1.84 13.47
N SER A 264 1.22 1.77 12.92
CA SER A 264 1.46 1.26 11.56
C SER A 264 0.96 -0.17 11.39
N LYS A 265 1.26 -1.03 12.36
CA LYS A 265 0.80 -2.43 12.36
C LYS A 265 -0.73 -2.55 12.40
N ASN A 266 -1.41 -1.64 13.07
CA ASN A 266 -2.88 -1.65 13.18
C ASN A 266 -3.56 -1.06 11.94
N LEU A 267 -2.92 -0.09 11.27
CA LEU A 267 -3.45 0.53 10.06
C LEU A 267 -3.38 -0.37 8.84
N ILE A 268 -2.28 -1.14 8.69
CA ILE A 268 -2.10 -2.04 7.57
C ILE A 268 -3.01 -3.26 7.76
N ARG A 269 -3.80 -3.58 6.75
CA ARG A 269 -4.77 -4.70 6.77
C ARG A 269 -4.07 -6.04 7.00
N GLU A 270 -4.74 -6.97 7.67
CA GLU A 270 -4.12 -8.22 8.16
C GLU A 270 -3.61 -9.14 7.05
N TYR A 271 -4.23 -9.12 5.88
CA TYR A 271 -3.81 -9.93 4.74
C TYR A 271 -2.55 -9.39 4.05
N HIS A 272 -2.12 -8.15 4.35
CA HIS A 272 -0.84 -7.62 3.91
C HIS A 272 0.28 -8.13 4.81
N THR A 273 1.24 -8.82 4.21
CA THR A 273 2.41 -9.36 4.92
C THR A 273 3.43 -8.28 5.28
N GLU A 274 3.22 -7.03 4.83
CA GLU A 274 4.00 -5.84 5.17
C GLU A 274 4.24 -5.65 6.68
N LYS A 275 3.38 -6.21 7.52
CA LYS A 275 3.58 -6.22 8.99
C LYS A 275 4.91 -6.84 9.42
N ARG A 276 5.43 -7.82 8.67
CA ARG A 276 6.74 -8.45 8.94
C ARG A 276 7.92 -7.56 8.55
N ILE A 277 7.71 -6.68 7.57
CA ILE A 277 8.75 -5.76 7.08
C ILE A 277 9.15 -4.78 8.19
N PHE A 278 8.19 -4.27 8.97
CA PHE A 278 8.48 -3.37 10.08
C PHE A 278 9.52 -3.94 11.06
N TYR A 279 9.45 -5.24 11.33
CA TYR A 279 10.41 -5.92 12.19
C TYR A 279 11.82 -5.86 11.62
N ASN A 280 11.97 -6.20 10.34
CA ASN A 280 13.28 -6.23 9.67
C ASN A 280 13.87 -4.82 9.57
N ILE A 281 13.05 -3.81 9.25
CA ILE A 281 13.48 -2.42 9.17
C ILE A 281 13.95 -1.93 10.53
N TYR A 282 13.21 -2.24 11.58
CA TYR A 282 13.54 -1.87 12.94
C TYR A 282 14.91 -2.41 13.36
N ILE A 283 15.16 -3.70 13.11
CA ILE A 283 16.48 -4.31 13.36
C ILE A 283 17.57 -3.62 12.55
N CYS A 284 17.36 -3.39 11.25
CA CYS A 284 18.34 -2.74 10.39
C CYS A 284 18.69 -1.32 10.88
N ILE A 285 17.69 -0.55 11.33
CA ILE A 285 17.91 0.80 11.86
C ILE A 285 18.70 0.75 13.17
N ILE A 286 18.34 -0.14 14.09
CA ILE A 286 19.08 -0.29 15.35
C ILE A 286 20.52 -0.68 15.05
N LEU A 287 20.77 -1.69 14.20
CA LEU A 287 22.13 -2.12 13.85
C LEU A 287 22.97 -1.02 13.17
N LYS A 288 22.33 -0.04 12.52
CA LYS A 288 23.02 1.09 11.92
C LYS A 288 23.43 2.15 12.94
N TYR A 289 22.59 2.41 13.95
CA TYR A 289 22.78 3.54 14.89
C TYR A 289 23.32 3.14 16.26
N TYR A 290 23.43 1.85 16.53
CA TYR A 290 24.02 1.26 17.73
C TYR A 290 25.11 0.24 17.39
#